data_e6e9b6651e70bae467588a2f45817d73
#
_entry.id   e6e9b6651e70bae467588a2f45817d73
#
_cell.length_a   1.000
_cell.length_b   1.000
_cell.length_c   1.000
_cell.angle_alpha   90.00
_cell.angle_beta   90.00
_cell.angle_gamma   90.00
#
_symmetry.space_group_name_H-M   'P 1'
#
loop_
_entity.id
_entity.type
_entity.pdbx_description
1 polymer ?
#
loop_
_entity_poly.entity_id
_entity_poly.type
_entity_poly.pdbx_seq_one_letter_code
_entity_poly.pdbx_strand_id
1 'polypeptide(L)'
;MGQYEIIKKLEKVGTEILETSRSELYMYMKFLALAFGGFKYALSDETGGVGTDGFYIYYSPMFLIERYRTDMKWVNRAYLHMIFHCMFRHPSSREGRQKELWDLSCDIAAEHLIDSFRYGGIRRDMTAEKRRVYTIVDENIKTVSAQAVYRLLSSMGLADDEIEKMSDEFRVDDHIFWSVYDNETQNIQMPDNMPPE
;
A
#
# COMPACT_ATOMS: atom_id res chain seq x y z
N MET A 1 -23.83 15.99 22.44
CA MET A 1 -23.63 15.03 21.33
C MET A 1 -22.84 13.85 21.90
N GLY A 2 -23.42 12.65 21.87
CA GLY A 2 -22.79 11.47 22.48
C GLY A 2 -21.58 10.99 21.65
N GLN A 3 -20.61 10.31 22.28
CA GLN A 3 -19.43 9.75 21.63
C GLN A 3 -19.80 8.89 20.41
N TYR A 4 -20.87 8.11 20.49
CA TYR A 4 -21.37 7.29 19.39
C TYR A 4 -21.80 8.11 18.15
N GLU A 5 -22.43 9.25 18.34
CA GLU A 5 -22.83 10.14 17.23
C GLU A 5 -21.60 10.78 16.54
N ILE A 6 -20.54 11.06 17.33
CA ILE A 6 -19.29 11.58 16.78
C ILE A 6 -18.63 10.52 15.90
N ILE A 7 -18.50 9.29 16.39
CA ILE A 7 -17.91 8.17 15.64
C ILE A 7 -18.66 7.95 14.32
N LYS A 8 -19.99 7.88 14.36
CA LYS A 8 -20.80 7.75 13.13
C LYS A 8 -20.57 8.87 12.12
N LYS A 9 -20.41 10.10 12.58
CA LYS A 9 -20.10 11.23 11.69
C LYS A 9 -18.73 11.12 11.08
N LEU A 10 -17.74 10.72 11.85
CA LEU A 10 -16.36 10.51 11.36
C LEU A 10 -16.32 9.37 10.34
N GLU A 11 -17.01 8.27 10.60
CA GLU A 11 -17.13 7.15 9.67
C GLU A 11 -17.78 7.58 8.35
N LYS A 12 -18.88 8.32 8.43
CA LYS A 12 -19.57 8.85 7.25
C LYS A 12 -18.65 9.75 6.41
N VAL A 13 -17.98 10.71 7.05
CA VAL A 13 -17.08 11.64 6.35
C VAL A 13 -15.89 10.90 5.73
N GLY A 14 -15.27 9.96 6.45
CA GLY A 14 -14.17 9.16 5.92
C GLY A 14 -14.59 8.31 4.73
N THR A 15 -15.76 7.67 4.81
CA THR A 15 -16.34 6.93 3.69
C THR A 15 -16.57 7.83 2.48
N GLU A 16 -17.16 9.01 2.66
CA GLU A 16 -17.39 9.98 1.57
C GLU A 16 -16.08 10.45 0.91
N ILE A 17 -15.01 10.63 1.67
CA ILE A 17 -13.68 10.97 1.16
C ILE A 17 -13.14 9.83 0.28
N LEU A 18 -13.17 8.59 0.76
CA LEU A 18 -12.67 7.43 0.02
C LEU A 18 -13.52 7.15 -1.24
N GLU A 19 -14.84 7.30 -1.16
CA GLU A 19 -15.73 7.18 -2.32
C GLU A 19 -15.46 8.27 -3.37
N THR A 20 -15.14 9.48 -2.94
CA THR A 20 -14.76 10.58 -3.83
C THR A 20 -13.46 10.24 -4.56
N SER A 21 -12.42 9.81 -3.82
CA SER A 21 -11.14 9.36 -4.41
C SER A 21 -11.34 8.21 -5.38
N ARG A 22 -12.13 7.21 -5.02
CA ARG A 22 -12.49 6.08 -5.90
C ARG A 22 -13.14 6.58 -7.20
N SER A 23 -14.10 7.48 -7.08
CA SER A 23 -14.84 7.99 -8.24
C SER A 23 -13.95 8.79 -9.18
N GLU A 24 -13.07 9.63 -8.64
CA GLU A 24 -12.09 10.38 -9.43
C GLU A 24 -11.12 9.44 -10.16
N LEU A 25 -10.54 8.47 -9.46
CA LEU A 25 -9.63 7.48 -10.05
C LEU A 25 -10.32 6.66 -11.14
N TYR A 26 -11.56 6.25 -10.90
CA TYR A 26 -12.36 5.52 -11.90
C TYR A 26 -12.55 6.30 -13.20
N MET A 27 -12.75 7.59 -13.13
CA MET A 27 -12.92 8.44 -14.34
C MET A 27 -11.69 8.42 -15.25
N TYR A 28 -10.50 8.35 -14.68
CA TYR A 28 -9.23 8.41 -15.41
C TYR A 28 -8.60 7.04 -15.67
N MET A 29 -8.91 6.03 -14.84
CA MET A 29 -8.30 4.70 -14.88
C MET A 29 -9.36 3.60 -15.03
N LYS A 30 -10.23 3.72 -16.03
CA LYS A 30 -11.34 2.77 -16.29
C LYS A 30 -10.88 1.31 -16.44
N PHE A 31 -9.63 1.09 -16.82
CA PHE A 31 -9.04 -0.25 -16.91
C PHE A 31 -8.87 -0.93 -15.54
N LEU A 32 -8.90 -0.17 -14.44
CA LEU A 32 -8.87 -0.67 -13.06
C LEU A 32 -10.28 -0.80 -12.44
N ALA A 33 -11.35 -0.70 -13.24
CA ALA A 33 -12.73 -0.62 -12.75
C ALA A 33 -13.09 -1.73 -11.74
N LEU A 34 -12.67 -2.97 -12.01
CA LEU A 34 -12.93 -4.10 -11.12
C LEU A 34 -12.19 -3.97 -9.78
N ALA A 35 -10.95 -3.47 -9.79
CA ALA A 35 -10.16 -3.27 -8.60
C ALA A 35 -10.75 -2.16 -7.71
N PHE A 36 -11.26 -1.08 -8.29
CA PHE A 36 -11.91 0.01 -7.55
C PHE A 36 -13.18 -0.40 -6.79
N GLY A 37 -13.88 -1.45 -7.24
CA GLY A 37 -15.12 -1.93 -6.61
C GLY A 37 -14.92 -2.89 -5.44
N GLY A 38 -13.68 -3.32 -5.15
CA GLY A 38 -13.41 -4.42 -4.23
C GLY A 38 -13.37 -4.04 -2.75
N PHE A 39 -13.08 -2.78 -2.41
CA PHE A 39 -12.86 -2.38 -1.01
C PHE A 39 -14.13 -1.99 -0.26
N LYS A 40 -14.18 -2.39 1.01
CA LYS A 40 -14.99 -1.81 2.06
C LYS A 40 -14.14 -0.86 2.88
N TYR A 41 -14.76 -0.01 3.69
CA TYR A 41 -14.06 0.98 4.51
C TYR A 41 -14.37 0.77 5.98
N ALA A 42 -13.37 0.90 6.84
CA ALA A 42 -13.51 0.75 8.28
C ALA A 42 -12.62 1.73 9.04
N LEU A 43 -13.17 2.31 10.11
CA LEU A 43 -12.35 3.04 11.08
C LEU A 43 -11.42 2.05 11.79
N SER A 44 -10.19 2.50 12.07
CA SER A 44 -9.26 1.74 12.89
C SER A 44 -8.39 2.66 13.73
N ASP A 45 -8.23 2.29 14.99
CA ASP A 45 -7.28 2.92 15.91
C ASP A 45 -5.91 2.23 15.88
N GLU A 46 -5.79 1.12 15.13
CA GLU A 46 -4.53 0.38 14.99
C GLU A 46 -3.55 1.08 14.04
N THR A 47 -4.07 1.87 13.10
CA THR A 47 -3.25 2.67 12.18
C THR A 47 -3.32 4.15 12.51
N GLY A 48 -2.18 4.82 12.46
CA GLY A 48 -2.12 6.28 12.52
C GLY A 48 -2.45 6.96 11.18
N GLY A 49 -2.65 6.19 10.11
CA GLY A 49 -2.83 6.64 8.74
C GLY A 49 -3.97 5.94 8.00
N VAL A 50 -3.60 5.25 6.94
CA VAL A 50 -4.45 4.34 6.17
C VAL A 50 -3.72 3.02 5.95
N GLY A 51 -4.43 1.93 5.71
CA GLY A 51 -3.84 0.63 5.39
C GLY A 51 -4.90 -0.33 4.86
N THR A 52 -4.48 -1.49 4.34
CA THR A 52 -5.41 -2.48 3.80
C THR A 52 -5.00 -3.91 4.16
N ASP A 53 -6.00 -4.77 4.34
CA ASP A 53 -5.86 -6.24 4.40
C ASP A 53 -6.23 -6.93 3.07
N GLY A 54 -6.53 -6.14 2.03
CA GLY A 54 -7.00 -6.63 0.73
C GLY A 54 -8.51 -6.65 0.56
N PHE A 55 -9.30 -6.50 1.64
CA PHE A 55 -10.76 -6.43 1.64
C PHE A 55 -11.27 -5.08 2.14
N TYR A 56 -10.62 -4.55 3.16
CA TYR A 56 -10.94 -3.26 3.76
C TYR A 56 -9.82 -2.26 3.52
N ILE A 57 -10.19 -0.99 3.38
CA ILE A 57 -9.31 0.13 3.67
C ILE A 57 -9.64 0.57 5.10
N TYR A 58 -8.66 0.39 5.98
CA TYR A 58 -8.67 0.88 7.34
C TYR A 58 -8.10 2.30 7.38
N TYR A 59 -8.68 3.16 8.20
CA TYR A 59 -8.20 4.54 8.28
C TYR A 59 -8.39 5.17 9.65
N SER A 60 -7.45 6.01 10.04
CA SER A 60 -7.61 6.97 11.13
C SER A 60 -8.43 8.15 10.61
N PRO A 61 -9.60 8.45 11.17
CA PRO A 61 -10.50 9.46 10.61
C PRO A 61 -9.90 10.86 10.62
N MET A 62 -9.22 11.23 11.69
CA MET A 62 -8.63 12.57 11.81
C MET A 62 -7.49 12.75 10.80
N PHE A 63 -6.65 11.73 10.63
CA PHE A 63 -5.59 11.73 9.63
C PHE A 63 -6.16 11.86 8.21
N LEU A 64 -7.15 11.05 7.87
CA LEU A 64 -7.74 11.05 6.52
C LEU A 64 -8.40 12.39 6.17
N ILE A 65 -9.17 12.96 7.11
CA ILE A 65 -9.82 14.26 6.95
C ILE A 65 -8.78 15.38 6.75
N GLU A 66 -7.74 15.39 7.57
CA GLU A 66 -6.68 16.40 7.46
C GLU A 66 -5.92 16.28 6.14
N ARG A 67 -5.58 15.05 5.73
CA ARG A 67 -4.94 14.79 4.43
C ARG A 67 -5.82 15.23 3.26
N TYR A 68 -7.09 14.92 3.29
CA TYR A 68 -8.02 15.32 2.24
C TYR A 68 -8.14 16.84 2.10
N ARG A 69 -8.14 17.56 3.23
CA ARG A 69 -8.22 19.04 3.25
C ARG A 69 -6.94 19.69 2.74
N THR A 70 -5.79 19.12 3.01
CA THR A 70 -4.47 19.70 2.69
C THR A 70 -3.91 19.23 1.35
N ASP A 71 -4.14 17.95 1.01
CA ASP A 71 -3.61 17.32 -0.20
C ASP A 71 -4.52 16.17 -0.66
N MET A 72 -5.60 16.49 -1.36
CA MET A 72 -6.51 15.48 -1.92
C MET A 72 -5.79 14.52 -2.88
N LYS A 73 -4.74 14.98 -3.58
CA LYS A 73 -3.95 14.12 -4.47
C LYS A 73 -3.23 13.00 -3.71
N TRP A 74 -2.85 13.29 -2.47
CA TRP A 74 -2.27 12.26 -1.59
C TRP A 74 -3.29 11.15 -1.31
N VAL A 75 -4.55 11.50 -1.04
CA VAL A 75 -5.60 10.50 -0.76
C VAL A 75 -5.87 9.64 -1.99
N ASN A 76 -5.96 10.25 -3.18
CA ASN A 76 -6.09 9.52 -4.45
C ASN A 76 -4.90 8.58 -4.67
N ARG A 77 -3.68 9.06 -4.39
CA ARG A 77 -2.47 8.26 -4.52
C ARG A 77 -2.45 7.09 -3.53
N ALA A 78 -2.80 7.32 -2.27
CA ALA A 78 -2.86 6.28 -1.24
C ALA A 78 -3.91 5.21 -1.59
N TYR A 79 -5.07 5.61 -2.10
CA TYR A 79 -6.08 4.67 -2.57
C TYR A 79 -5.54 3.77 -3.68
N LEU A 80 -4.89 4.37 -4.68
CA LEU A 80 -4.31 3.63 -5.82
C LEU A 80 -3.13 2.74 -5.38
N HIS A 81 -2.31 3.19 -4.43
CA HIS A 81 -1.20 2.46 -3.84
C HIS A 81 -1.69 1.15 -3.20
N MET A 82 -2.70 1.23 -2.34
CA MET A 82 -3.32 0.05 -1.72
C MET A 82 -3.94 -0.90 -2.75
N ILE A 83 -4.55 -0.37 -3.83
CA ILE A 83 -5.03 -1.22 -4.94
C ILE A 83 -3.88 -2.02 -5.55
N PHE A 84 -2.73 -1.40 -5.80
CA PHE A 84 -1.60 -2.12 -6.40
C PHE A 84 -1.01 -3.15 -5.46
N HIS A 85 -0.96 -2.87 -4.14
CA HIS A 85 -0.58 -3.92 -3.19
C HIS A 85 -1.48 -5.15 -3.31
N CYS A 86 -2.79 -4.96 -3.41
CA CYS A 86 -3.73 -6.07 -3.55
C CYS A 86 -3.62 -6.77 -4.91
N MET A 87 -3.53 -6.01 -6.01
CA MET A 87 -3.42 -6.57 -7.36
C MET A 87 -2.16 -7.40 -7.56
N PHE A 88 -1.04 -6.98 -6.96
CA PHE A 88 0.24 -7.71 -7.02
C PHE A 88 0.40 -8.72 -5.90
N ARG A 89 -0.62 -8.87 -5.04
CA ARG A 89 -0.62 -9.81 -3.92
C ARG A 89 0.54 -9.61 -2.94
N HIS A 90 0.99 -8.37 -2.76
CA HIS A 90 2.10 -8.04 -1.88
C HIS A 90 1.89 -8.54 -0.45
N PRO A 91 0.68 -8.39 0.18
CA PRO A 91 0.43 -8.86 1.52
C PRO A 91 0.69 -10.36 1.71
N SER A 92 0.34 -11.19 0.71
CA SER A 92 0.42 -12.64 0.78
C SER A 92 1.66 -13.27 0.15
N SER A 93 2.59 -12.46 -0.39
CA SER A 93 3.73 -12.93 -1.17
C SER A 93 5.09 -12.75 -0.47
N ARG A 94 5.11 -12.54 0.85
CA ARG A 94 6.37 -12.35 1.59
C ARG A 94 7.27 -13.60 1.59
N GLU A 95 6.71 -14.79 1.74
CA GLU A 95 7.39 -16.10 1.56
C GLU A 95 8.76 -16.19 2.26
N GLY A 96 8.83 -15.83 3.54
CA GLY A 96 10.07 -15.93 4.34
C GLY A 96 11.10 -14.81 4.07
N ARG A 97 10.78 -13.79 3.27
CA ARG A 97 11.61 -12.60 3.10
C ARG A 97 11.63 -11.76 4.37
N GLN A 98 12.71 -11.02 4.58
CA GLN A 98 12.82 -10.05 5.67
C GLN A 98 11.70 -9.01 5.53
N LYS A 99 10.93 -8.81 6.61
CA LYS A 99 9.68 -8.03 6.56
C LYS A 99 9.90 -6.59 6.11
N GLU A 100 10.80 -5.88 6.77
CA GLU A 100 11.06 -4.46 6.53
C GLU A 100 11.54 -4.21 5.10
N LEU A 101 12.42 -5.07 4.61
CA LEU A 101 12.94 -4.98 3.25
C LEU A 101 11.90 -5.38 2.20
N TRP A 102 11.02 -6.33 2.53
CA TRP A 102 9.89 -6.72 1.67
C TRP A 102 8.87 -5.59 1.56
N ASP A 103 8.46 -5.02 2.70
CA ASP A 103 7.52 -3.91 2.78
C ASP A 103 8.03 -2.72 1.94
N LEU A 104 9.28 -2.30 2.14
CA LEU A 104 9.93 -1.27 1.33
C LEU A 104 9.94 -1.61 -0.16
N SER A 105 10.23 -2.86 -0.51
CA SER A 105 10.27 -3.28 -1.92
C SER A 105 8.89 -3.22 -2.58
N CYS A 106 7.84 -3.52 -1.84
CA CYS A 106 6.47 -3.40 -2.29
C CYS A 106 6.08 -1.94 -2.52
N ASP A 107 6.45 -1.05 -1.59
CA ASP A 107 6.19 0.38 -1.69
C ASP A 107 6.92 1.01 -2.89
N ILE A 108 8.20 0.70 -3.05
CA ILE A 108 8.97 1.19 -4.21
C ILE A 108 8.32 0.72 -5.52
N ALA A 109 7.92 -0.54 -5.62
CA ALA A 109 7.31 -1.07 -6.84
C ALA A 109 5.96 -0.43 -7.14
N ALA A 110 5.11 -0.24 -6.12
CA ALA A 110 3.80 0.41 -6.26
C ALA A 110 3.96 1.89 -6.65
N GLU A 111 4.82 2.62 -5.94
CA GLU A 111 5.06 4.04 -6.16
C GLU A 111 5.73 4.31 -7.51
N HIS A 112 6.67 3.47 -7.95
CA HIS A 112 7.29 3.55 -9.26
C HIS A 112 6.26 3.42 -10.39
N LEU A 113 5.32 2.48 -10.25
CA LEU A 113 4.22 2.32 -11.20
C LEU A 113 3.28 3.54 -11.18
N ILE A 114 2.90 4.04 -9.99
CA ILE A 114 2.03 5.21 -9.85
C ILE A 114 2.66 6.44 -10.51
N ASP A 115 3.96 6.66 -10.31
CA ASP A 115 4.66 7.79 -10.89
C ASP A 115 4.82 7.70 -12.43
N SER A 116 4.64 6.51 -13.02
CA SER A 116 4.58 6.32 -14.47
C SER A 116 3.29 6.86 -15.12
N PHE A 117 2.21 7.00 -14.35
CA PHE A 117 0.93 7.53 -14.86
C PHE A 117 0.96 9.05 -15.02
N ARG A 118 0.44 9.53 -16.14
CA ARG A 118 0.40 10.97 -16.45
C ARG A 118 -0.89 11.67 -15.94
N TYR A 119 -1.46 11.16 -14.85
CA TYR A 119 -2.67 11.74 -14.28
C TYR A 119 -2.35 12.75 -13.17
N GLY A 120 -2.81 14.00 -13.37
CA GLY A 120 -2.55 15.10 -12.44
C GLY A 120 -3.15 14.92 -11.04
N GLY A 121 -4.23 14.12 -10.90
CA GLY A 121 -4.93 13.87 -9.62
C GLY A 121 -4.18 12.98 -8.64
N ILE A 122 -3.08 12.35 -9.06
CA ILE A 122 -2.20 11.54 -8.20
C ILE A 122 -0.76 12.04 -8.19
N ARG A 123 -0.45 13.02 -9.05
CA ARG A 123 0.92 13.49 -9.23
C ARG A 123 1.36 14.35 -8.05
N ARG A 124 2.51 13.99 -7.49
CA ARG A 124 3.22 14.75 -6.46
C ARG A 124 4.64 15.06 -6.93
N ASP A 125 5.23 16.08 -6.33
CA ASP A 125 6.63 16.41 -6.60
C ASP A 125 7.52 15.30 -6.04
N MET A 126 8.46 14.86 -6.86
CA MET A 126 9.40 13.81 -6.50
C MET A 126 10.59 14.41 -5.74
N THR A 127 10.90 13.86 -4.59
CA THR A 127 12.08 14.23 -3.80
C THR A 127 13.39 13.86 -4.51
N ALA A 128 14.49 14.39 -4.07
CA ALA A 128 15.80 14.00 -4.59
C ALA A 128 16.13 12.53 -4.25
N GLU A 129 15.73 12.08 -3.06
CA GLU A 129 15.95 10.70 -2.61
C GLU A 129 15.13 9.71 -3.43
N LYS A 130 13.84 10.00 -3.66
CA LYS A 130 12.98 9.16 -4.50
C LYS A 130 13.54 9.01 -5.92
N ARG A 131 14.03 10.13 -6.51
CA ARG A 131 14.70 10.08 -7.82
C ARG A 131 15.95 9.21 -7.81
N ARG A 132 16.79 9.33 -6.76
CA ARG A 132 18.00 8.51 -6.60
C ARG A 132 17.66 7.02 -6.58
N VAL A 133 16.66 6.64 -5.79
CA VAL A 133 16.23 5.24 -5.70
C VAL A 133 15.67 4.74 -7.03
N TYR A 134 14.84 5.52 -7.70
CA TYR A 134 14.32 5.14 -9.02
C TYR A 134 15.42 5.00 -10.07
N THR A 135 16.43 5.88 -10.06
CA THR A 135 17.61 5.72 -10.95
C THR A 135 18.28 4.37 -10.73
N ILE A 136 18.54 3.98 -9.48
CA ILE A 136 19.14 2.68 -9.15
C ILE A 136 18.26 1.53 -9.63
N VAL A 137 16.93 1.63 -9.42
CA VAL A 137 15.96 0.61 -9.85
C VAL A 137 15.96 0.48 -11.38
N ASP A 138 15.85 1.59 -12.11
CA ASP A 138 15.76 1.60 -13.58
C ASP A 138 17.04 1.11 -14.26
N GLU A 139 18.23 1.38 -13.67
CA GLU A 139 19.51 0.91 -14.18
C GLU A 139 19.73 -0.61 -13.99
N ASN A 140 19.09 -1.20 -12.97
CA ASN A 140 19.34 -2.60 -12.58
C ASN A 140 18.17 -3.55 -12.83
N ILE A 141 16.96 -3.03 -13.05
CA ILE A 141 15.75 -3.84 -13.18
C ILE A 141 15.03 -3.52 -14.49
N LYS A 142 14.95 -4.51 -15.39
CA LYS A 142 14.24 -4.36 -16.67
C LYS A 142 12.71 -4.25 -16.50
N THR A 143 12.15 -4.99 -15.55
CA THR A 143 10.70 -4.97 -15.24
C THR A 143 10.54 -4.85 -13.74
N VAL A 144 10.06 -3.70 -13.28
CA VAL A 144 9.93 -3.41 -11.86
C VAL A 144 8.80 -4.25 -11.25
N SER A 145 9.14 -4.99 -10.21
CA SER A 145 8.22 -5.74 -9.35
C SER A 145 8.80 -5.80 -7.95
N ALA A 146 7.97 -6.01 -6.92
CA ALA A 146 8.43 -6.11 -5.55
C ALA A 146 9.53 -7.17 -5.37
N GLN A 147 9.41 -8.33 -6.03
CA GLN A 147 10.42 -9.40 -5.98
C GLN A 147 11.75 -8.99 -6.63
N ALA A 148 11.71 -8.23 -7.72
CA ALA A 148 12.92 -7.75 -8.38
C ALA A 148 13.60 -6.65 -7.55
N VAL A 149 12.83 -5.73 -6.99
CA VAL A 149 13.33 -4.69 -6.08
C VAL A 149 13.92 -5.32 -4.81
N TYR A 150 13.24 -6.30 -4.21
CA TYR A 150 13.74 -7.02 -3.04
C TYR A 150 15.11 -7.68 -3.31
N ARG A 151 15.26 -8.37 -4.43
CA ARG A 151 16.56 -8.97 -4.80
C ARG A 151 17.66 -7.92 -4.97
N LEU A 152 17.34 -6.80 -5.60
CA LEU A 152 18.27 -5.69 -5.77
C LEU A 152 18.71 -5.13 -4.41
N LEU A 153 17.76 -4.74 -3.55
CA LEU A 153 18.04 -4.17 -2.24
C LEU A 153 18.79 -5.16 -1.34
N SER A 154 18.41 -6.45 -1.36
CA SER A 154 19.12 -7.50 -0.62
C SER A 154 20.58 -7.63 -1.07
N SER A 155 20.87 -7.44 -2.37
CA SER A 155 22.24 -7.51 -2.88
C SER A 155 23.10 -6.30 -2.53
N MET A 156 22.47 -5.18 -2.17
CA MET A 156 23.16 -3.95 -1.76
C MET A 156 23.71 -4.03 -0.32
N GLY A 157 23.18 -4.92 0.52
CA GLY A 157 23.61 -5.08 1.90
C GLY A 157 23.35 -3.84 2.74
N LEU A 158 22.17 -3.21 2.57
CA LEU A 158 21.77 -1.99 3.26
C LEU A 158 21.74 -2.20 4.78
N ALA A 159 22.16 -1.21 5.53
CA ALA A 159 22.01 -1.18 6.98
C ALA A 159 20.54 -0.85 7.35
N ASP A 160 20.13 -1.23 8.58
CA ASP A 160 18.74 -1.05 9.03
C ASP A 160 18.29 0.42 9.00
N ASP A 161 19.18 1.36 9.33
CA ASP A 161 18.90 2.80 9.28
C ASP A 161 18.74 3.33 7.84
N GLU A 162 19.41 2.72 6.88
CA GLU A 162 19.23 3.04 5.45
C GLU A 162 17.88 2.54 4.96
N ILE A 163 17.48 1.32 5.37
CA ILE A 163 16.16 0.75 5.06
C ILE A 163 15.05 1.61 5.68
N GLU A 164 15.18 2.02 6.95
CA GLU A 164 14.21 2.87 7.63
C GLU A 164 14.04 4.22 6.92
N LYS A 165 15.14 4.88 6.58
CA LYS A 165 15.13 6.15 5.88
C LYS A 165 14.49 6.05 4.49
N MET A 166 14.77 4.99 3.76
CA MET A 166 14.12 4.74 2.47
C MET A 166 12.63 4.43 2.66
N SER A 167 12.26 3.66 3.70
CA SER A 167 10.87 3.37 4.02
C SER A 167 10.07 4.63 4.33
N ASP A 168 10.62 5.59 5.05
CA ASP A 168 9.96 6.87 5.32
C ASP A 168 9.66 7.68 4.04
N GLU A 169 10.51 7.53 3.01
CA GLU A 169 10.32 8.19 1.72
C GLU A 169 9.22 7.56 0.86
N PHE A 170 9.07 6.24 0.94
CA PHE A 170 8.16 5.48 0.08
C PHE A 170 6.84 5.07 0.75
N ARG A 171 6.78 5.07 2.08
CA ARG A 171 5.61 4.66 2.84
C ARG A 171 4.42 5.60 2.58
N VAL A 172 3.34 5.01 2.07
CA VAL A 172 2.08 5.71 1.82
C VAL A 172 0.97 5.17 2.71
N ASP A 173 0.98 3.87 2.98
CA ASP A 173 0.03 3.19 3.84
C ASP A 173 0.74 2.35 4.92
N ASP A 174 -0.05 1.76 5.80
CA ASP A 174 0.43 1.00 6.95
C ASP A 174 0.23 -0.50 6.70
N HIS A 175 1.31 -1.26 6.73
CA HIS A 175 1.31 -2.69 6.44
C HIS A 175 1.00 -3.59 7.65
N ILE A 176 0.56 -3.02 8.79
CA ILE A 176 0.22 -3.81 9.99
C ILE A 176 -0.87 -4.85 9.72
N PHE A 177 -1.81 -4.54 8.81
CA PHE A 177 -2.92 -5.42 8.44
C PHE A 177 -2.50 -6.63 7.59
N TRP A 178 -1.26 -6.65 7.08
CA TRP A 178 -0.73 -7.79 6.32
C TRP A 178 -0.39 -9.00 7.19
N SER A 179 -0.28 -8.82 8.50
CA SER A 179 0.02 -9.89 9.47
C SER A 179 -1.00 -11.04 9.46
N VAL A 180 -2.21 -10.82 8.96
CA VAL A 180 -3.22 -11.88 8.77
C VAL A 180 -2.68 -12.98 7.84
N TYR A 181 -2.00 -12.60 6.78
CA TYR A 181 -1.42 -13.54 5.81
C TYR A 181 -0.17 -14.25 6.34
N ASP A 182 0.58 -13.64 7.25
CA ASP A 182 1.75 -14.26 7.89
C ASP A 182 1.34 -15.45 8.76
N ASN A 183 0.19 -15.35 9.44
CA ASN A 183 -0.33 -16.39 10.33
C ASN A 183 -0.96 -17.57 9.55
N GLU A 184 -1.56 -17.32 8.38
CA GLU A 184 -2.13 -18.38 7.55
C GLU A 184 -1.05 -19.28 6.95
N THR A 185 0.09 -18.73 6.56
CA THR A 185 1.21 -19.48 5.98
C THR A 185 1.87 -20.43 7.00
N GLN A 186 1.80 -20.12 8.30
CA GLN A 186 2.31 -20.99 9.38
C GLN A 186 1.37 -22.15 9.71
N ASN A 187 0.08 -22.09 9.37
CA ASN A 187 -0.92 -23.10 9.68
C ASN A 187 -1.19 -24.12 8.57
N ILE A 188 -0.57 -23.97 7.40
CA ILE A 188 -0.60 -24.99 6.35
C ILE A 188 0.55 -25.98 6.61
N GLN A 189 0.47 -26.75 7.71
CA GLN A 189 1.13 -28.04 7.77
C GLN A 189 0.37 -28.98 6.83
N MET A 190 1.00 -29.35 5.72
CA MET A 190 0.51 -30.44 4.87
C MET A 190 0.25 -31.66 5.74
N PRO A 191 -0.91 -32.32 5.64
CA PRO A 191 -1.12 -33.57 6.32
C PRO A 191 -0.09 -34.60 5.81
N ASP A 192 0.65 -35.20 6.72
CA ASP A 192 1.74 -36.18 6.49
C ASP A 192 1.27 -37.51 5.86
N ASN A 193 0.11 -37.59 5.23
CA ASN A 193 -0.44 -38.81 4.67
C ASN A 193 -1.02 -38.57 3.26
N MET A 194 -0.15 -38.47 2.26
CA MET A 194 -0.50 -38.86 0.91
C MET A 194 0.06 -40.26 0.64
N PRO A 195 -0.77 -41.27 0.29
CA PRO A 195 -0.27 -42.58 -0.13
C PRO A 195 0.46 -42.41 -1.48
N PRO A 196 1.54 -43.19 -1.72
CA PRO A 196 2.23 -43.20 -3.00
C PRO A 196 1.32 -43.81 -4.06
N GLU A 197 1.22 -43.14 -5.23
CA GLU A 197 0.63 -43.70 -6.45
C GLU A 197 1.53 -44.82 -7.03
#